data_eb4d025f9c1f8193d99c010da4a933a9
#
_entry.id   eb4d025f9c1f8193d99c010da4a933a9
#
_cell.length_a   1.000
_cell.length_b   1.000
_cell.length_c   1.000
_cell.angle_alpha   90.00
_cell.angle_beta   90.00
_cell.angle_gamma   90.00
#
_symmetry.space_group_name_H-M   'P 1'
#
loop_
_entity.id
_entity.type
_entity.pdbx_description
1 polymer ?
#
loop_
_entity_poly.entity_id
_entity_poly.type
_entity_poly.pdbx_seq_one_letter_code
_entity_poly.pdbx_strand_id
1 'polypeptide(L)'
;DDIASLDISETGREILRYHQLTLTTGYDGSYRVEGTVLNQRLCLFHWLRRGFRLCPSFITSQFTPALKSELKRRGIARNFYDDTNLQALVNLCSRRLQKRFESRDIHFLCLYLQYCLLQHHAGITPQFNPLQRRWAESCLEFQVAQEIGRHWQRRALQPVPPDEPLFMALLFS
;
A
#
# COMPACT_ATOMS: atom_id res chain seq x y z
N ASP A 1 -13.16 25.05 13.54
CA ASP A 1 -13.10 23.75 14.19
C ASP A 1 -14.32 22.88 13.90
N ASP A 2 -15.52 23.47 13.73
CA ASP A 2 -16.75 22.71 13.44
C ASP A 2 -16.70 22.03 12.06
N ILE A 3 -16.08 22.66 11.06
CA ILE A 3 -15.94 22.12 9.71
C ILE A 3 -15.00 20.90 9.72
N ALA A 4 -13.85 20.99 10.40
CA ALA A 4 -12.92 19.88 10.52
C ALA A 4 -13.57 18.69 11.26
N SER A 5 -14.36 18.96 12.29
CA SER A 5 -15.08 17.94 13.07
C SER A 5 -16.15 17.24 12.22
N LEU A 6 -16.86 17.99 11.36
CA LEU A 6 -17.84 17.44 10.42
C LEU A 6 -17.16 16.55 9.36
N ASP A 7 -16.03 17.00 8.79
CA ASP A 7 -15.28 16.24 7.79
C ASP A 7 -14.78 14.92 8.37
N ILE A 8 -14.31 14.92 9.62
CA ILE A 8 -13.85 13.71 10.30
C ILE A 8 -15.01 12.76 10.55
N SER A 9 -16.19 13.26 10.95
CA SER A 9 -17.36 12.43 11.15
C SER A 9 -17.84 11.80 9.85
N GLU A 10 -17.83 12.55 8.76
CA GLU A 10 -18.19 12.03 7.44
C GLU A 10 -17.16 10.99 6.96
N THR A 11 -15.87 11.24 7.16
CA THR A 11 -14.80 10.30 6.86
C THR A 11 -15.00 9.00 7.65
N GLY A 12 -15.30 9.09 8.95
CA GLY A 12 -15.55 7.92 9.78
C GLY A 12 -16.71 7.09 9.28
N ARG A 13 -17.81 7.73 8.86
CA ARG A 13 -18.96 7.02 8.28
C ARG A 13 -18.61 6.36 6.95
N GLU A 14 -17.85 7.02 6.11
CA GLU A 14 -17.42 6.48 4.81
C GLU A 14 -16.53 5.25 4.98
N ILE A 15 -15.50 5.31 5.84
CA ILE A 15 -14.60 4.18 6.04
C ILE A 15 -15.29 2.99 6.72
N LEU A 16 -16.26 3.23 7.60
CA LEU A 16 -17.05 2.16 8.19
C LEU A 16 -17.94 1.47 7.16
N ARG A 17 -18.63 2.27 6.34
CA ARG A 17 -19.59 1.75 5.34
C ARG A 17 -18.92 1.01 4.19
N TYR A 18 -17.83 1.57 3.63
CA TYR A 18 -17.22 1.05 2.41
C TYR A 18 -15.98 0.20 2.67
N HIS A 19 -15.31 0.38 3.79
CA HIS A 19 -14.04 -0.28 4.08
C HIS A 19 -14.04 -1.10 5.37
N GLN A 20 -15.14 -1.11 6.10
CA GLN A 20 -15.28 -1.83 7.38
C GLN A 20 -14.19 -1.44 8.38
N LEU A 21 -13.88 -0.16 8.43
CA LEU A 21 -12.91 0.41 9.36
C LEU A 21 -13.61 1.35 10.33
N THR A 22 -13.09 1.44 11.55
CA THR A 22 -13.62 2.33 12.58
C THR A 22 -12.61 3.43 12.88
N LEU A 23 -13.09 4.69 12.87
CA LEU A 23 -12.30 5.84 13.26
C LEU A 23 -12.54 6.13 14.74
N THR A 24 -11.47 6.10 15.54
CA THR A 24 -11.54 6.38 16.97
C THR A 24 -10.69 7.60 17.33
N THR A 25 -11.06 8.28 18.42
CA THR A 25 -10.34 9.46 18.91
C THR A 25 -9.61 9.10 20.18
N GLY A 26 -8.30 9.36 20.24
CA GLY A 26 -7.49 9.16 21.43
C GLY A 26 -7.65 10.31 22.43
N TYR A 27 -7.20 10.07 23.67
CA TYR A 27 -7.24 11.08 24.73
C TYR A 27 -6.38 12.32 24.43
N ASP A 28 -5.37 12.15 23.59
CA ASP A 28 -4.48 13.22 23.16
C ASP A 28 -5.02 14.01 21.96
N GLY A 29 -6.24 13.73 21.53
CA GLY A 29 -6.84 14.35 20.34
C GLY A 29 -6.41 13.73 19.03
N SER A 30 -5.59 12.68 19.05
CA SER A 30 -5.19 11.96 17.85
C SER A 30 -6.33 11.08 17.33
N TYR A 31 -6.29 10.77 16.05
CA TYR A 31 -7.24 9.86 15.42
C TYR A 31 -6.56 8.54 15.10
N ARG A 32 -7.32 7.45 15.29
CA ARG A 32 -6.86 6.09 15.01
C ARG A 32 -7.86 5.38 14.14
N VAL A 33 -7.36 4.69 13.13
CA VAL A 33 -8.18 3.82 12.27
C VAL A 33 -8.01 2.39 12.74
N GLU A 34 -9.11 1.74 13.10
CA GLU A 34 -9.13 0.36 13.58
C GLU A 34 -9.83 -0.56 12.58
N GLY A 35 -9.30 -1.76 12.44
CA GLY A 35 -9.78 -2.78 11.52
C GLY A 35 -8.64 -3.67 11.08
N THR A 36 -8.91 -4.58 10.14
CA THR A 36 -7.87 -5.47 9.63
C THR A 36 -6.83 -4.69 8.83
N VAL A 37 -5.59 -5.18 8.81
CA VAL A 37 -4.52 -4.58 8.02
C VAL A 37 -4.90 -4.59 6.52
N LEU A 38 -5.53 -5.68 6.05
CA LEU A 38 -6.00 -5.78 4.67
C LEU A 38 -6.98 -4.64 4.34
N ASN A 39 -7.98 -4.41 5.17
CA ASN A 39 -8.96 -3.35 4.95
C ASN A 39 -8.32 -1.96 5.01
N GLN A 40 -7.40 -1.73 5.94
CA GLN A 40 -6.67 -0.47 6.03
C GLN A 40 -5.84 -0.22 4.77
N ARG A 41 -5.13 -1.22 4.28
CA ARG A 41 -4.34 -1.10 3.05
C ARG A 41 -5.21 -0.83 1.83
N LEU A 42 -6.34 -1.52 1.69
CA LEU A 42 -7.27 -1.31 0.58
C LEU A 42 -7.91 0.08 0.63
N CYS A 43 -8.27 0.55 1.83
CA CYS A 43 -8.80 1.90 2.01
C CYS A 43 -7.79 2.96 1.56
N LEU A 44 -6.55 2.85 2.02
CA LEU A 44 -5.50 3.79 1.63
C LEU A 44 -5.21 3.71 0.12
N PHE A 45 -5.26 2.51 -0.46
CA PHE A 45 -5.11 2.32 -1.90
C PHE A 45 -6.14 3.16 -2.66
N HIS A 46 -7.40 3.07 -2.31
CA HIS A 46 -8.47 3.83 -2.97
C HIS A 46 -8.30 5.34 -2.77
N TRP A 47 -7.98 5.76 -1.56
CA TRP A 47 -7.83 7.18 -1.25
C TRP A 47 -6.60 7.78 -1.90
N LEU A 48 -5.49 7.07 -1.90
CA LEU A 48 -4.25 7.53 -2.52
C LEU A 48 -4.42 7.63 -4.05
N ARG A 49 -5.06 6.65 -4.67
CA ARG A 49 -5.36 6.67 -6.09
C ARG A 49 -6.24 7.87 -6.46
N ARG A 50 -7.24 8.15 -5.65
CA ARG A 50 -8.10 9.32 -5.82
C ARG A 50 -7.32 10.62 -5.61
N GLY A 51 -6.44 10.66 -4.61
CA GLY A 51 -5.57 11.79 -4.33
C GLY A 51 -4.63 12.13 -5.49
N PHE A 52 -4.07 11.13 -6.14
CA PHE A 52 -3.23 11.34 -7.33
C PHE A 52 -3.98 12.05 -8.47
N ARG A 53 -5.28 11.80 -8.59
CA ARG A 53 -6.11 12.44 -9.62
C ARG A 53 -6.58 13.83 -9.22
N LEU A 54 -7.00 13.99 -7.97
CA LEU A 54 -7.70 15.20 -7.51
C LEU A 54 -6.80 16.22 -6.84
N CYS A 55 -5.73 15.78 -6.18
CA CYS A 55 -4.82 16.66 -5.45
C CYS A 55 -3.37 16.16 -5.55
N PRO A 56 -2.80 16.09 -6.76
CA PRO A 56 -1.44 15.57 -6.95
C PRO A 56 -0.38 16.38 -6.20
N SER A 57 -0.59 17.68 -6.02
CA SER A 57 0.33 18.55 -5.27
C SER A 57 0.47 18.13 -3.82
N PHE A 58 -0.63 17.76 -3.17
CA PHE A 58 -0.60 17.27 -1.79
C PHE A 58 0.23 15.98 -1.69
N ILE A 59 0.01 15.05 -2.61
CA ILE A 59 0.75 13.79 -2.63
C ILE A 59 2.25 14.06 -2.79
N THR A 60 2.64 14.89 -3.74
CA THR A 60 4.04 15.21 -4.02
C THR A 60 4.70 15.98 -2.91
N SER A 61 4.01 16.96 -2.30
CA SER A 61 4.61 17.87 -1.33
C SER A 61 4.52 17.39 0.12
N GLN A 62 3.54 16.55 0.45
CA GLN A 62 3.30 16.13 1.84
C GLN A 62 3.46 14.63 2.05
N PHE A 63 2.75 13.82 1.28
CA PHE A 63 2.71 12.38 1.52
C PHE A 63 4.03 11.71 1.12
N THR A 64 4.52 11.94 -0.09
CA THR A 64 5.75 11.30 -0.60
C THR A 64 6.97 11.63 0.24
N PRO A 65 7.25 12.91 0.60
CA PRO A 65 8.38 13.21 1.47
C PRO A 65 8.28 12.58 2.85
N ALA A 66 7.08 12.55 3.44
CA ALA A 66 6.86 11.94 4.75
C ALA A 66 7.13 10.44 4.71
N LEU A 67 6.66 9.75 3.67
CA LEU A 67 6.90 8.31 3.48
C LEU A 67 8.39 8.01 3.31
N LYS A 68 9.08 8.75 2.46
CA LYS A 68 10.52 8.57 2.23
C LYS A 68 11.34 8.86 3.47
N SER A 69 10.98 9.88 4.22
CA SER A 69 11.62 10.21 5.49
C SER A 69 11.47 9.06 6.49
N GLU A 70 10.30 8.46 6.57
CA GLU A 70 10.02 7.35 7.49
C GLU A 70 10.80 6.09 7.09
N LEU A 71 10.88 5.78 5.79
CA LEU A 71 11.68 4.66 5.29
C LEU A 71 13.17 4.82 5.68
N LYS A 72 13.69 6.03 5.54
CA LYS A 72 15.07 6.34 5.93
C LYS A 72 15.26 6.25 7.43
N ARG A 73 14.33 6.79 8.22
CA ARG A 73 14.39 6.77 9.69
C ARG A 73 14.43 5.34 10.22
N ARG A 74 13.71 4.42 9.59
CA ARG A 74 13.68 3.02 10.01
C ARG A 74 14.88 2.21 9.52
N GLY A 75 15.79 2.82 8.79
CA GLY A 75 17.01 2.16 8.34
C GLY A 75 16.79 1.15 7.22
N ILE A 76 15.71 1.27 6.46
CA ILE A 76 15.46 0.40 5.32
C ILE A 76 16.44 0.76 4.21
N ALA A 77 17.10 -0.25 3.65
CA ALA A 77 18.09 -0.04 2.60
C ALA A 77 17.46 0.64 1.37
N ARG A 78 18.13 1.67 0.86
CA ARG A 78 17.62 2.51 -0.22
C ARG A 78 17.28 1.74 -1.49
N ASN A 79 18.01 0.69 -1.80
CA ASN A 79 17.80 -0.13 -2.99
C ASN A 79 16.43 -0.86 -2.97
N PHE A 80 15.78 -1.00 -1.81
CA PHE A 80 14.44 -1.56 -1.72
C PHE A 80 13.34 -0.58 -2.13
N TYR A 81 13.56 0.72 -1.95
CA TYR A 81 12.55 1.75 -2.22
C TYR A 81 12.99 2.83 -3.19
N ASP A 82 14.14 2.69 -3.80
CA ASP A 82 14.61 3.59 -4.85
C ASP A 82 13.60 3.63 -5.99
N ASP A 83 13.22 4.84 -6.42
CA ASP A 83 12.21 5.03 -7.44
C ASP A 83 12.59 4.34 -8.76
N THR A 84 13.86 4.40 -9.14
CA THR A 84 14.36 3.76 -10.37
C THR A 84 14.16 2.26 -10.33
N ASN A 85 14.53 1.63 -9.21
CA ASN A 85 14.38 0.17 -9.05
C ASN A 85 12.92 -0.23 -9.00
N LEU A 86 12.07 0.51 -8.30
CA LEU A 86 10.64 0.21 -8.21
C LEU A 86 9.95 0.41 -9.55
N GLN A 87 10.29 1.46 -10.29
CA GLN A 87 9.73 1.67 -11.62
C GLN A 87 10.14 0.54 -12.58
N ALA A 88 11.39 0.12 -12.55
CA ALA A 88 11.85 -1.02 -13.35
C ALA A 88 11.07 -2.29 -13.01
N LEU A 89 10.81 -2.52 -11.72
CA LEU A 89 10.06 -3.67 -11.24
C LEU A 89 8.60 -3.62 -11.69
N VAL A 90 7.93 -2.48 -11.56
CA VAL A 90 6.54 -2.29 -12.01
C VAL A 90 6.44 -2.44 -13.52
N ASN A 91 7.39 -1.91 -14.27
CA ASN A 91 7.45 -2.06 -15.73
C ASN A 91 7.63 -3.53 -16.14
N LEU A 92 8.45 -4.28 -15.42
CA LEU A 92 8.61 -5.72 -15.66
C LEU A 92 7.28 -6.45 -15.43
N CYS A 93 6.57 -6.15 -14.35
CA CYS A 93 5.26 -6.72 -14.05
C CYS A 93 4.24 -6.37 -15.13
N SER A 94 4.23 -5.13 -15.59
CA SER A 94 3.36 -4.67 -16.67
C SER A 94 3.56 -5.52 -17.94
N ARG A 95 4.81 -5.73 -18.33
CA ARG A 95 5.13 -6.56 -19.51
C ARG A 95 4.71 -8.00 -19.33
N ARG A 96 4.96 -8.61 -18.17
CA ARG A 96 4.62 -10.01 -17.89
C ARG A 96 3.13 -10.25 -17.80
N LEU A 97 2.38 -9.26 -17.30
CA LEU A 97 0.92 -9.30 -17.20
C LEU A 97 0.24 -8.88 -18.50
N GLN A 98 1.00 -8.39 -19.48
CA GLN A 98 0.48 -7.81 -20.71
C GLN A 98 -0.55 -6.71 -20.43
N LYS A 99 -0.34 -5.97 -19.35
CA LYS A 99 -1.16 -4.81 -18.98
C LYS A 99 -0.38 -3.53 -19.27
N ARG A 100 -1.06 -2.56 -19.86
CA ARG A 100 -0.46 -1.26 -20.13
C ARG A 100 -0.74 -0.33 -18.95
N PHE A 101 0.30 -0.01 -18.18
CA PHE A 101 0.21 0.98 -17.13
C PHE A 101 0.63 2.35 -17.68
N GLU A 102 -0.18 3.37 -17.41
CA GLU A 102 0.20 4.74 -17.68
C GLU A 102 1.21 5.25 -16.65
N SER A 103 1.93 6.33 -16.99
CA SER A 103 2.94 6.92 -16.08
C SER A 103 2.37 7.23 -14.69
N ARG A 104 1.14 7.71 -14.63
CA ARG A 104 0.45 8.00 -13.37
C ARG A 104 0.27 6.74 -12.53
N ASP A 105 -0.13 5.64 -13.17
CA ASP A 105 -0.32 4.35 -12.49
C ASP A 105 1.01 3.81 -11.96
N ILE A 106 2.08 3.95 -12.74
CA ILE A 106 3.43 3.52 -12.32
C ILE A 106 3.88 4.30 -11.10
N HIS A 107 3.74 5.62 -11.10
CA HIS A 107 4.08 6.46 -9.95
C HIS A 107 3.26 6.09 -8.71
N PHE A 108 1.97 5.87 -8.89
CA PHE A 108 1.08 5.47 -7.82
C PHE A 108 1.49 4.11 -7.23
N LEU A 109 1.73 3.12 -8.08
CA LEU A 109 2.12 1.78 -7.64
C LEU A 109 3.47 1.81 -6.92
N CYS A 110 4.45 2.56 -7.42
CA CYS A 110 5.74 2.72 -6.75
C CYS A 110 5.59 3.31 -5.34
N LEU A 111 4.78 4.36 -5.21
CA LEU A 111 4.53 4.98 -3.92
C LEU A 111 3.83 4.02 -2.96
N TYR A 112 2.85 3.28 -3.45
CA TYR A 112 2.10 2.34 -2.65
C TYR A 112 2.96 1.14 -2.21
N LEU A 113 3.84 0.65 -3.09
CA LEU A 113 4.79 -0.41 -2.73
C LEU A 113 5.77 0.06 -1.63
N GLN A 114 6.19 1.31 -1.66
CA GLN A 114 7.01 1.88 -0.58
C GLN A 114 6.26 1.86 0.75
N TYR A 115 4.99 2.20 0.73
CA TYR A 115 4.14 2.15 1.93
C TYR A 115 4.00 0.71 2.46
N CYS A 116 3.76 -0.26 1.57
CA CYS A 116 3.67 -1.67 1.95
C CYS A 116 5.00 -2.16 2.55
N LEU A 117 6.11 -1.75 1.98
CA LEU A 117 7.44 -2.10 2.48
C LEU A 117 7.66 -1.54 3.89
N LEU A 118 7.23 -0.31 4.14
CA LEU A 118 7.32 0.30 5.46
C LEU A 118 6.50 -0.48 6.50
N GLN A 119 5.27 -0.85 6.17
CA GLN A 119 4.43 -1.65 7.04
C GLN A 119 5.02 -3.04 7.28
N HIS A 120 5.49 -3.69 6.23
CA HIS A 120 6.12 -5.00 6.35
C HIS A 120 7.34 -4.95 7.30
N HIS A 121 8.17 -3.94 7.17
CA HIS A 121 9.33 -3.75 8.06
C HIS A 121 8.91 -3.57 9.53
N ALA A 122 7.75 -2.97 9.76
CA ALA A 122 7.19 -2.79 11.10
C ALA A 122 6.49 -4.05 11.63
N GLY A 123 6.47 -5.14 10.87
CA GLY A 123 5.76 -6.36 11.24
C GLY A 123 4.25 -6.30 11.00
N ILE A 124 3.78 -5.30 10.26
CA ILE A 124 2.36 -5.12 9.96
C ILE A 124 2.08 -5.73 8.58
N THR A 125 1.43 -6.90 8.55
CA THR A 125 1.16 -7.63 7.31
C THR A 125 -0.32 -7.95 7.20
N PRO A 126 -0.89 -7.95 5.96
CA PRO A 126 -2.27 -8.36 5.78
C PRO A 126 -2.41 -9.87 5.95
N GLN A 127 -3.61 -10.31 6.31
CA GLN A 127 -3.95 -11.72 6.42
C GLN A 127 -5.11 -12.03 5.50
N PHE A 128 -5.03 -13.17 4.81
CA PHE A 128 -6.04 -13.65 3.90
C PHE A 128 -6.67 -14.92 4.46
N ASN A 129 -8.00 -15.04 4.34
CA ASN A 129 -8.68 -16.28 4.65
C ASN A 129 -8.43 -17.33 3.55
N PRO A 130 -8.74 -18.63 3.79
CA PRO A 130 -8.44 -19.69 2.80
C PRO A 130 -9.10 -19.48 1.43
N LEU A 131 -10.30 -18.90 1.37
CA LEU A 131 -10.98 -18.62 0.11
C LEU A 131 -10.29 -17.51 -0.67
N GLN A 132 -9.94 -16.43 0.00
CA GLN A 132 -9.21 -15.31 -0.60
C GLN A 132 -7.85 -15.76 -1.11
N ARG A 133 -7.16 -16.58 -0.32
CA ARG A 133 -5.87 -17.15 -0.69
C ARG A 133 -5.97 -18.01 -1.94
N ARG A 134 -6.93 -18.90 -2.02
CA ARG A 134 -7.15 -19.77 -3.19
C ARG A 134 -7.44 -18.96 -4.44
N TRP A 135 -8.29 -17.93 -4.32
CA TRP A 135 -8.58 -17.07 -5.44
C TRP A 135 -7.32 -16.34 -5.92
N ALA A 136 -6.58 -15.72 -5.03
CA ALA A 136 -5.37 -14.98 -5.37
C ALA A 136 -4.31 -15.90 -5.99
N GLU A 137 -4.09 -17.08 -5.43
CA GLU A 137 -3.10 -18.05 -5.93
C GLU A 137 -3.41 -18.58 -7.34
N SER A 138 -4.67 -18.51 -7.77
CA SER A 138 -5.06 -18.91 -9.11
C SER A 138 -4.78 -17.86 -10.18
N CYS A 139 -4.41 -16.64 -9.81
CA CYS A 139 -4.20 -15.52 -10.72
C CYS A 139 -2.75 -15.46 -11.22
N LEU A 140 -2.58 -15.01 -12.47
CA LEU A 140 -1.25 -14.74 -13.03
C LEU A 140 -0.53 -13.64 -12.22
N GLU A 141 -1.29 -12.67 -11.74
CA GLU A 141 -0.79 -11.58 -10.91
C GLU A 141 -0.07 -12.09 -9.65
N PHE A 142 -0.55 -13.20 -9.07
CA PHE A 142 0.10 -13.82 -7.93
C PHE A 142 1.48 -14.38 -8.27
N GLN A 143 1.61 -15.02 -9.44
CA GLN A 143 2.90 -15.55 -9.88
C GLN A 143 3.94 -14.44 -10.04
N VAL A 144 3.53 -13.32 -10.64
CA VAL A 144 4.39 -12.14 -10.80
C VAL A 144 4.73 -11.53 -9.43
N ALA A 145 3.74 -11.42 -8.56
CA ALA A 145 3.94 -10.89 -7.20
C ALA A 145 4.89 -11.76 -6.37
N GLN A 146 4.85 -13.08 -6.55
CA GLN A 146 5.80 -13.98 -5.89
C GLN A 146 7.24 -13.73 -6.32
N GLU A 147 7.47 -13.39 -7.57
CA GLU A 147 8.82 -13.04 -8.05
C GLU A 147 9.35 -11.77 -7.40
N ILE A 148 8.48 -10.76 -7.21
CA ILE A 148 8.82 -9.56 -6.45
C ILE A 148 9.18 -9.92 -5.01
N GLY A 149 8.36 -10.75 -4.37
CA GLY A 149 8.60 -11.23 -3.01
C GLY A 149 9.93 -11.97 -2.88
N ARG A 150 10.25 -12.83 -3.84
CA ARG A 150 11.54 -13.54 -3.87
C ARG A 150 12.71 -12.57 -4.04
N HIS A 151 12.56 -11.56 -4.89
CA HIS A 151 13.60 -10.56 -5.09
C HIS A 151 13.86 -9.78 -3.80
N TRP A 152 12.82 -9.38 -3.08
CA TRP A 152 12.95 -8.70 -1.80
C TRP A 152 13.54 -9.63 -0.73
N GLN A 153 13.12 -10.89 -0.70
CA GLN A 153 13.61 -11.87 0.29
C GLN A 153 15.10 -12.14 0.17
N ARG A 154 15.64 -12.16 -1.05
CA ARG A 154 17.08 -12.37 -1.28
C ARG A 154 17.93 -11.25 -0.70
N ARG A 155 17.38 -10.04 -0.56
CA ARG A 155 18.07 -8.84 -0.08
C ARG A 155 17.70 -8.48 1.34
N ALA A 156 16.63 -9.03 1.87
CA ALA A 156 16.14 -8.75 3.22
C ALA A 156 16.74 -9.75 4.21
N LEU A 157 17.03 -9.26 5.41
CA LEU A 157 17.48 -10.12 6.51
C LEU A 157 16.31 -10.92 7.13
N GLN A 158 15.08 -10.57 6.78
CA GLN A 158 13.87 -11.20 7.31
C GLN A 158 13.06 -11.82 6.17
N PRO A 159 12.45 -13.00 6.40
CA PRO A 159 11.61 -13.64 5.38
C PRO A 159 10.36 -12.79 5.09
N VAL A 160 9.95 -12.76 3.82
CA VAL A 160 8.72 -12.09 3.41
C VAL A 160 7.55 -13.02 3.69
N PRO A 161 6.55 -12.63 4.52
CA PRO A 161 5.37 -13.44 4.75
C PRO A 161 4.61 -13.75 3.47
N PRO A 162 3.99 -14.94 3.34
CA PRO A 162 3.31 -15.34 2.10
C PRO A 162 2.13 -14.44 1.73
N ASP A 163 1.55 -13.72 2.69
CA ASP A 163 0.40 -12.86 2.44
C ASP A 163 0.80 -11.50 1.80
N GLU A 164 2.06 -11.11 1.85
CA GLU A 164 2.53 -9.93 1.12
C GLU A 164 2.44 -10.10 -0.41
N PRO A 165 2.92 -11.21 -1.02
CA PRO A 165 2.68 -11.45 -2.44
C PRO A 165 1.19 -11.57 -2.80
N LEU A 166 0.36 -12.12 -1.93
CA LEU A 166 -1.09 -12.15 -2.15
C LEU A 166 -1.68 -10.75 -2.25
N PHE A 167 -1.26 -9.86 -1.37
CA PHE A 167 -1.70 -8.47 -1.42
C PHE A 167 -1.22 -7.76 -2.69
N MET A 168 0.02 -7.97 -3.10
CA MET A 168 0.55 -7.42 -4.35
C MET A 168 -0.25 -7.90 -5.57
N ALA A 169 -0.71 -9.15 -5.56
CA ALA A 169 -1.55 -9.69 -6.63
C ALA A 169 -2.85 -8.88 -6.77
N LEU A 170 -3.45 -8.47 -5.66
CA LEU A 170 -4.61 -7.57 -5.67
C LEU A 170 -4.30 -6.23 -6.31
N LEU A 171 -3.13 -5.66 -6.02
CA LEU A 171 -2.73 -4.37 -6.57
C LEU A 171 -2.57 -4.41 -8.10
N PHE A 172 -2.09 -5.53 -8.63
CA PHE A 172 -1.87 -5.71 -10.06
C PHE A 172 -3.10 -6.19 -10.83
N SER A 173 -4.12 -6.61 -10.13
CA SER A 173 -5.40 -6.99 -10.76
C SER A 173 -6.32 -5.78 -11.01
#